data_e3fa4dc8ceb854eb882ad3a4674ac17c
#
_entry.id   e3fa4dc8ceb854eb882ad3a4674ac17c
#
_cell.length_a   1.000
_cell.length_b   1.000
_cell.length_c   1.000
_cell.angle_alpha   90.00
_cell.angle_beta   90.00
_cell.angle_gamma   90.00
#
_symmetry.space_group_name_H-M   'P 1'
#
loop_
_entity.id
_entity.type
_entity.pdbx_description
1 polymer ?
#
loop_
_entity_poly.entity_id
_entity_poly.type
_entity_poly.pdbx_seq_one_letter_code
_entity_poly.pdbx_strand_id
1 'polypeptide(L)'
;MRPVAQRFMELGYAVEMPVLTGHATRWQDLRDSTYQQWLASAEQGYRRLVDQGLQVVVIGMSMGGTVATHLSARLPVAGTVLINPYMVDVNPMMRHAGKVSKVLPVLKAIGSDIAVPGVNEGAYSLVPTAAVHQLHLLGAETRALIPQLKSPVLYLRSLGDHTVSDSSHKYFLE
;
A
#
# COMPACT_ATOMS: atom_id res chain seq x y z
N MET A 1 -5.78 -8.72 1.61
CA MET A 1 -4.53 -9.53 1.43
C MET A 1 -4.50 -10.85 2.23
N ARG A 2 -5.20 -11.00 3.38
CA ARG A 2 -5.19 -12.25 4.17
C ARG A 2 -5.45 -13.53 3.37
N PRO A 3 -6.47 -13.61 2.47
CA PRO A 3 -6.70 -14.84 1.69
C PRO A 3 -5.52 -15.21 0.77
N VAL A 4 -4.86 -14.19 0.20
CA VAL A 4 -3.67 -14.41 -0.64
C VAL A 4 -2.51 -14.97 0.19
N ALA A 5 -2.23 -14.36 1.35
CA ALA A 5 -1.19 -14.83 2.27
C ALA A 5 -1.45 -16.26 2.72
N GLN A 6 -2.70 -16.58 3.11
CA GLN A 6 -3.10 -17.92 3.52
C GLN A 6 -2.86 -18.92 2.38
N ARG A 7 -3.22 -18.59 1.15
CA ARG A 7 -3.03 -19.48 0.01
C ARG A 7 -1.56 -19.79 -0.24
N PHE A 8 -0.68 -18.80 -0.12
CA PHE A 8 0.77 -19.05 -0.25
C PHE A 8 1.31 -19.93 0.88
N MET A 9 0.86 -19.74 2.12
CA MET A 9 1.23 -20.64 3.24
C MET A 9 0.77 -22.08 2.99
N GLU A 10 -0.45 -22.29 2.49
CA GLU A 10 -0.96 -23.61 2.13
C GLU A 10 -0.13 -24.30 1.02
N LEU A 11 0.49 -23.50 0.15
CA LEU A 11 1.41 -23.97 -0.89
C LEU A 11 2.84 -24.19 -0.40
N GLY A 12 3.11 -23.99 0.91
CA GLY A 12 4.41 -24.23 1.53
C GLY A 12 5.39 -23.06 1.46
N TYR A 13 4.94 -21.87 1.05
CA TYR A 13 5.81 -20.68 1.06
C TYR A 13 5.89 -20.08 2.47
N ALA A 14 7.07 -19.56 2.82
CA ALA A 14 7.21 -18.67 3.96
C ALA A 14 6.55 -17.32 3.63
N VAL A 15 5.68 -16.84 4.52
CA VAL A 15 4.91 -15.61 4.27
C VAL A 15 5.04 -14.66 5.46
N GLU A 16 5.41 -13.44 5.18
CA GLU A 16 5.34 -12.30 6.09
C GLU A 16 4.21 -11.36 5.64
N MET A 17 3.33 -11.03 6.56
CA MET A 17 2.27 -10.04 6.35
C MET A 17 2.36 -8.98 7.45
N PRO A 18 3.32 -8.03 7.31
CA PRO A 18 3.56 -7.04 8.35
C PRO A 18 2.35 -6.13 8.54
N VAL A 19 2.01 -5.87 9.80
CA VAL A 19 1.06 -4.82 10.16
C VAL A 19 1.81 -3.49 10.12
N LEU A 20 1.39 -2.60 9.24
CA LEU A 20 1.99 -1.27 9.14
C LEU A 20 1.62 -0.43 10.37
N THR A 21 2.54 0.40 10.84
CA THR A 21 2.31 1.26 12.01
C THR A 21 0.99 2.01 11.90
N GLY A 22 0.18 1.95 12.95
CA GLY A 22 -1.14 2.60 13.01
C GLY A 22 -2.27 1.84 12.30
N HIS A 23 -1.98 0.69 11.65
CA HIS A 23 -3.01 -0.16 11.02
C HIS A 23 -3.42 -1.30 11.96
N ALA A 24 -4.62 -1.84 11.74
CA ALA A 24 -5.21 -2.94 12.50
C ALA A 24 -5.32 -2.68 14.02
N THR A 25 -5.39 -1.42 14.43
CA THR A 25 -5.61 -0.95 15.81
C THR A 25 -6.82 -0.01 15.87
N ARG A 26 -6.61 1.28 15.99
CA ARG A 26 -7.63 2.34 15.94
C ARG A 26 -7.19 3.43 14.98
N TRP A 27 -8.16 4.15 14.39
CA TRP A 27 -7.87 5.25 13.45
C TRP A 27 -7.00 6.37 14.06
N GLN A 28 -7.05 6.57 15.39
CA GLN A 28 -6.21 7.54 16.08
C GLN A 28 -4.71 7.20 15.97
N ASP A 29 -4.37 5.92 16.06
CA ASP A 29 -2.99 5.46 15.93
C ASP A 29 -2.49 5.65 14.47
N LEU A 30 -3.40 5.50 13.50
CA LEU A 30 -3.10 5.81 12.09
C LEU A 30 -2.88 7.31 11.87
N ARG A 31 -3.63 8.18 12.56
CA ARG A 31 -3.45 9.63 12.49
C ARG A 31 -2.03 10.06 12.85
N ASP A 32 -1.47 9.41 13.85
CA ASP A 32 -0.19 9.78 14.45
C ASP A 32 1.00 9.04 13.80
N SER A 33 0.73 8.19 12.80
CA SER A 33 1.74 7.46 12.05
C SER A 33 2.23 8.23 10.82
N THR A 34 3.45 7.90 10.36
CA THR A 34 4.05 8.46 9.15
C THR A 34 4.28 7.38 8.09
N TYR A 35 4.37 7.77 6.82
CA TYR A 35 4.66 6.81 5.76
C TYR A 35 6.05 6.16 5.90
N GLN A 36 7.01 6.83 6.49
CA GLN A 36 8.33 6.24 6.80
C GLN A 36 8.19 5.09 7.80
N GLN A 37 7.32 5.21 8.80
CA GLN A 37 7.03 4.12 9.73
C GLN A 37 6.32 2.96 9.04
N TRP A 38 5.44 3.23 8.06
CA TRP A 38 4.83 2.19 7.24
C TRP A 38 5.88 1.42 6.42
N LEU A 39 6.78 2.16 5.78
CA LEU A 39 7.90 1.56 5.04
C LEU A 39 8.80 0.73 5.96
N ALA A 40 9.15 1.25 7.12
CA ALA A 40 9.97 0.52 8.10
C ALA A 40 9.29 -0.78 8.57
N SER A 41 7.98 -0.75 8.82
CA SER A 41 7.22 -1.95 9.19
C SER A 41 7.27 -3.01 8.08
N ALA A 42 7.12 -2.60 6.82
CA ALA A 42 7.16 -3.50 5.68
C ALA A 42 8.59 -4.04 5.44
N GLU A 43 9.61 -3.20 5.58
CA GLU A 43 11.01 -3.61 5.47
C GLU A 43 11.41 -4.62 6.56
N GLN A 44 10.91 -4.50 7.77
CA GLN A 44 11.12 -5.51 8.81
C GLN A 44 10.58 -6.88 8.41
N GLY A 45 9.40 -6.94 7.78
CA GLY A 45 8.87 -8.20 7.23
C GLY A 45 9.78 -8.79 6.14
N TYR A 46 10.25 -7.94 5.22
CA TYR A 46 11.22 -8.34 4.20
C TYR A 46 12.49 -8.92 4.83
N ARG A 47 13.09 -8.23 5.81
CA ARG A 47 14.33 -8.66 6.46
C ARG A 47 14.17 -10.01 7.16
N ARG A 48 13.05 -10.26 7.85
CA ARG A 48 12.78 -11.56 8.49
C ARG A 48 12.83 -12.75 7.52
N LEU A 49 12.45 -12.56 6.26
CA LEU A 49 12.55 -13.60 5.24
C LEU A 49 13.99 -13.71 4.69
N VAL A 50 14.62 -12.59 4.42
CA VAL A 50 16.03 -12.58 3.93
C VAL A 50 17.00 -13.17 4.94
N ASP A 51 16.82 -12.89 6.22
CA ASP A 51 17.64 -13.44 7.32
C ASP A 51 17.53 -14.96 7.44
N GLN A 52 16.47 -15.56 6.87
CA GLN A 52 16.31 -17.01 6.71
C GLN A 52 16.94 -17.55 5.42
N GLY A 53 17.62 -16.71 4.65
CA GLY A 53 18.22 -17.08 3.36
C GLY A 53 17.22 -17.20 2.20
N LEU A 54 16.01 -16.66 2.34
CA LEU A 54 14.94 -16.77 1.35
C LEU A 54 15.01 -15.66 0.30
N GLN A 55 14.67 -16.01 -0.92
CA GLN A 55 14.38 -15.03 -1.96
C GLN A 55 12.95 -14.48 -1.78
N VAL A 56 12.80 -13.16 -1.79
CA VAL A 56 11.54 -12.51 -1.45
C VAL A 56 10.83 -11.99 -2.70
N VAL A 57 9.56 -12.36 -2.86
CA VAL A 57 8.61 -11.71 -3.75
C VAL A 57 7.73 -10.78 -2.92
N VAL A 58 7.63 -9.51 -3.33
CA VAL A 58 6.79 -8.52 -2.63
C VAL A 58 5.46 -8.40 -3.33
N ILE A 59 4.37 -8.50 -2.57
CA ILE A 59 2.99 -8.40 -3.10
C ILE A 59 2.26 -7.27 -2.39
N GLY A 60 1.72 -6.31 -3.13
CA GLY A 60 0.99 -5.20 -2.55
C GLY A 60 -0.26 -4.79 -3.32
N MET A 61 -1.28 -4.35 -2.60
CA MET A 61 -2.54 -3.84 -3.16
C MET A 61 -2.78 -2.40 -2.70
N SER A 62 -3.26 -1.54 -3.59
CA SER A 62 -3.58 -0.13 -3.32
C SER A 62 -2.39 0.58 -2.64
N MET A 63 -2.54 1.19 -1.47
CA MET A 63 -1.42 1.73 -0.67
C MET A 63 -0.31 0.70 -0.43
N GLY A 64 -0.67 -0.57 -0.17
CA GLY A 64 0.32 -1.65 -0.06
C GLY A 64 1.09 -1.89 -1.35
N GLY A 65 0.49 -1.62 -2.51
CA GLY A 65 1.17 -1.61 -3.80
C GLY A 65 2.21 -0.49 -3.92
N THR A 66 1.92 0.70 -3.38
CA THR A 66 2.89 1.80 -3.29
C THR A 66 4.07 1.42 -2.40
N VAL A 67 3.79 0.84 -1.23
CA VAL A 67 4.82 0.33 -0.30
C VAL A 67 5.67 -0.76 -0.99
N ALA A 68 5.04 -1.71 -1.67
CA ALA A 68 5.72 -2.78 -2.40
C ALA A 68 6.64 -2.22 -3.49
N THR A 69 6.17 -1.25 -4.29
CA THR A 69 6.97 -0.56 -5.31
C THR A 69 8.17 0.14 -4.69
N HIS A 70 7.96 0.87 -3.59
CA HIS A 70 9.03 1.58 -2.90
C HIS A 70 10.13 0.61 -2.38
N LEU A 71 9.73 -0.49 -1.74
CA LEU A 71 10.67 -1.50 -1.26
C LEU A 71 11.45 -2.13 -2.42
N SER A 72 10.75 -2.54 -3.49
CA SER A 72 11.33 -3.22 -4.63
C SER A 72 12.31 -2.35 -5.42
N ALA A 73 12.15 -1.03 -5.38
CA ALA A 73 13.10 -0.10 -5.99
C ALA A 73 14.38 0.08 -5.15
N ARG A 74 14.34 -0.23 -3.84
CA ARG A 74 15.45 -0.01 -2.91
C ARG A 74 16.12 -1.28 -2.42
N LEU A 75 15.42 -2.41 -2.44
CA LEU A 75 15.89 -3.68 -1.88
C LEU A 75 15.94 -4.75 -2.97
N PRO A 76 16.87 -5.71 -2.89
CA PRO A 76 16.91 -6.82 -3.81
C PRO A 76 15.72 -7.76 -3.57
N VAL A 77 14.79 -7.80 -4.53
CA VAL A 77 13.64 -8.70 -4.51
C VAL A 77 13.64 -9.58 -5.76
N ALA A 78 13.13 -10.81 -5.64
CA ALA A 78 13.03 -11.75 -6.74
C ALA A 78 11.89 -11.41 -7.72
N GLY A 79 10.88 -10.67 -7.25
CA GLY A 79 9.76 -10.20 -8.05
C GLY A 79 8.84 -9.29 -7.26
N THR A 80 7.99 -8.57 -7.99
CA THR A 80 7.02 -7.63 -7.41
C THR A 80 5.65 -7.87 -8.03
N VAL A 81 4.63 -8.04 -7.20
CA VAL A 81 3.23 -8.15 -7.64
C VAL A 81 2.46 -6.94 -7.14
N LEU A 82 1.90 -6.18 -8.06
CA LEU A 82 1.15 -4.96 -7.79
C LEU A 82 -0.31 -5.13 -8.19
N ILE A 83 -1.21 -4.91 -7.24
CA ILE A 83 -2.66 -5.00 -7.47
C ILE A 83 -3.24 -3.61 -7.25
N ASN A 84 -3.68 -2.95 -8.32
CA ASN A 84 -4.21 -1.59 -8.30
C ASN A 84 -3.37 -0.65 -7.39
N PRO A 85 -2.04 -0.49 -7.61
CA PRO A 85 -1.21 0.31 -6.72
C PRO A 85 -1.62 1.78 -6.79
N TYR A 86 -1.76 2.41 -5.62
CA TYR A 86 -1.99 3.84 -5.52
C TYR A 86 -0.71 4.60 -5.84
N MET A 87 -0.75 5.54 -6.78
CA MET A 87 0.38 6.43 -7.10
C MET A 87 -0.02 7.90 -7.10
N VAL A 88 -1.27 8.20 -7.43
CA VAL A 88 -1.77 9.58 -7.57
C VAL A 88 -3.13 9.71 -6.90
N ASP A 89 -3.34 10.83 -6.23
CA ASP A 89 -4.63 11.15 -5.63
C ASP A 89 -5.76 11.17 -6.67
N VAL A 90 -6.89 10.54 -6.36
CA VAL A 90 -8.12 10.63 -7.14
C VAL A 90 -8.62 12.09 -7.17
N ASN A 91 -8.53 12.78 -6.02
CA ASN A 91 -8.91 14.18 -5.89
C ASN A 91 -7.65 15.04 -5.71
N PRO A 92 -7.33 15.97 -6.64
CA PRO A 92 -6.18 16.85 -6.53
C PRO A 92 -6.14 17.72 -5.25
N MET A 93 -7.27 17.92 -4.58
CA MET A 93 -7.29 18.62 -3.30
C MET A 93 -6.63 17.84 -2.17
N MET A 94 -6.48 16.52 -2.29
CA MET A 94 -5.85 15.67 -1.27
C MET A 94 -4.37 16.03 -1.04
N ARG A 95 -3.70 16.61 -2.03
CA ARG A 95 -2.36 17.21 -1.84
C ARG A 95 -2.30 18.26 -0.73
N HIS A 96 -3.43 18.89 -0.42
CA HIS A 96 -3.55 19.89 0.64
C HIS A 96 -4.02 19.29 1.99
N ALA A 97 -4.20 17.98 2.07
CA ALA A 97 -4.70 17.29 3.26
C ALA A 97 -3.88 17.63 4.52
N GLY A 98 -2.56 17.81 4.39
CA GLY A 98 -1.72 18.23 5.51
C GLY A 98 -2.08 19.59 6.12
N LYS A 99 -2.53 20.54 5.30
CA LYS A 99 -3.01 21.86 5.77
C LYS A 99 -4.43 21.75 6.35
N VAL A 100 -5.26 20.95 5.70
CA VAL A 100 -6.69 20.78 6.04
C VAL A 100 -6.85 19.92 7.30
N SER A 101 -5.91 19.04 7.63
CA SER A 101 -5.99 18.13 8.78
C SER A 101 -6.17 18.83 10.13
N LYS A 102 -5.74 20.08 10.25
CA LYS A 102 -5.92 20.90 11.48
C LYS A 102 -7.37 21.36 11.66
N VAL A 103 -8.12 21.53 10.57
CA VAL A 103 -9.51 22.02 10.58
C VAL A 103 -10.50 20.88 10.39
N LEU A 104 -10.15 19.93 9.54
CA LEU A 104 -10.93 18.73 9.26
C LEU A 104 -10.07 17.48 9.54
N PRO A 105 -9.99 17.04 10.80
CA PRO A 105 -9.04 16.01 11.22
C PRO A 105 -9.38 14.61 10.74
N VAL A 106 -10.65 14.36 10.37
CA VAL A 106 -11.15 13.03 10.00
C VAL A 106 -12.12 13.12 8.84
N LEU A 107 -12.02 12.18 7.92
CA LEU A 107 -12.94 11.98 6.80
C LEU A 107 -13.70 10.67 7.00
N LYS A 108 -14.92 10.59 6.46
CA LYS A 108 -15.62 9.31 6.35
C LYS A 108 -14.88 8.44 5.33
N ALA A 109 -14.63 7.19 5.67
CA ALA A 109 -14.02 6.25 4.75
C ALA A 109 -14.93 6.02 3.53
N ILE A 110 -14.33 5.78 2.37
CA ILE A 110 -15.05 5.49 1.12
C ILE A 110 -15.83 4.18 1.24
N GLY A 111 -15.49 3.33 2.21
CA GLY A 111 -16.08 2.00 2.38
C GLY A 111 -15.30 0.93 1.63
N SER A 112 -15.85 -0.28 1.59
CA SER A 112 -15.28 -1.39 0.84
C SER A 112 -15.76 -1.32 -0.62
N ASP A 113 -14.83 -1.37 -1.57
CA ASP A 113 -15.09 -1.42 -3.03
C ASP A 113 -14.92 -2.87 -3.56
N ILE A 114 -15.11 -3.87 -2.69
CA ILE A 114 -15.02 -5.28 -3.08
C ILE A 114 -16.33 -5.68 -3.76
N ALA A 115 -16.24 -6.12 -5.02
CA ALA A 115 -17.39 -6.56 -5.81
C ALA A 115 -18.06 -7.84 -5.27
N VAL A 116 -17.37 -8.64 -4.44
CA VAL A 116 -17.91 -9.88 -3.87
C VAL A 116 -18.81 -9.54 -2.67
N PRO A 117 -20.11 -9.89 -2.70
CA PRO A 117 -21.02 -9.61 -1.60
C PRO A 117 -20.56 -10.25 -0.28
N GLY A 118 -20.71 -9.53 0.83
CA GLY A 118 -20.40 -10.01 2.18
C GLY A 118 -18.91 -10.03 2.55
N VAL A 119 -18.02 -9.63 1.65
CA VAL A 119 -16.58 -9.48 1.95
C VAL A 119 -16.32 -8.08 2.47
N ASN A 120 -15.62 -7.98 3.61
CA ASN A 120 -15.23 -6.73 4.22
C ASN A 120 -13.69 -6.67 4.32
N GLU A 121 -13.11 -5.57 3.91
CA GLU A 121 -11.64 -5.35 3.97
C GLU A 121 -11.13 -5.15 5.41
N GLY A 122 -12.00 -4.90 6.36
CA GLY A 122 -11.63 -4.55 7.74
C GLY A 122 -11.03 -3.14 7.85
N ALA A 123 -11.35 -2.26 6.90
CA ALA A 123 -10.92 -0.86 6.92
C ALA A 123 -11.59 -0.09 8.06
N TYR A 124 -10.93 0.95 8.54
CA TYR A 124 -11.55 1.89 9.50
C TYR A 124 -12.74 2.61 8.87
N SER A 125 -13.76 2.86 9.65
CA SER A 125 -14.93 3.66 9.22
C SER A 125 -14.61 5.15 9.05
N LEU A 126 -13.53 5.60 9.68
CA LEU A 126 -13.01 6.96 9.63
C LEU A 126 -11.54 6.94 9.19
N VAL A 127 -11.18 7.86 8.30
CA VAL A 127 -9.82 8.02 7.80
C VAL A 127 -9.26 9.37 8.27
N PRO A 128 -8.15 9.37 9.02
CA PRO A 128 -7.51 10.61 9.42
C PRO A 128 -6.99 11.38 8.19
N THR A 129 -7.31 12.66 8.10
CA THR A 129 -6.83 13.54 7.02
C THR A 129 -5.29 13.63 7.01
N ALA A 130 -4.66 13.52 8.20
CA ALA A 130 -3.20 13.43 8.30
C ALA A 130 -2.65 12.18 7.61
N ALA A 131 -3.30 11.01 7.75
CA ALA A 131 -2.88 9.78 7.08
C ALA A 131 -3.05 9.87 5.55
N VAL A 132 -4.08 10.55 5.06
CA VAL A 132 -4.24 10.86 3.63
C VAL A 132 -3.05 11.66 3.11
N HIS A 133 -2.61 12.65 3.89
CA HIS A 133 -1.40 13.42 3.54
C HIS A 133 -0.15 12.53 3.51
N GLN A 134 0.02 11.62 4.46
CA GLN A 134 1.13 10.68 4.45
C GLN A 134 1.10 9.77 3.23
N LEU A 135 -0.07 9.31 2.82
CA LEU A 135 -0.25 8.52 1.60
C LEU A 135 0.12 9.32 0.34
N HIS A 136 -0.26 10.60 0.28
CA HIS A 136 0.14 11.50 -0.80
C HIS A 136 1.67 11.63 -0.90
N LEU A 137 2.35 11.84 0.22
CA LEU A 137 3.82 11.93 0.27
C LEU A 137 4.49 10.63 -0.17
N LEU A 138 4.00 9.49 0.33
CA LEU A 138 4.48 8.17 -0.08
C LEU A 138 4.34 7.96 -1.60
N GLY A 139 3.16 8.29 -2.16
CA GLY A 139 2.93 8.19 -3.60
C GLY A 139 3.88 9.07 -4.41
N ALA A 140 4.11 10.31 -3.94
CA ALA A 140 5.02 11.25 -4.61
C ALA A 140 6.48 10.76 -4.63
N GLU A 141 6.97 10.26 -3.50
CA GLU A 141 8.33 9.70 -3.40
C GLU A 141 8.46 8.43 -4.24
N THR A 142 7.46 7.52 -4.15
CA THR A 142 7.52 6.24 -4.84
C THR A 142 7.51 6.39 -6.37
N ARG A 143 6.76 7.36 -6.92
CA ARG A 143 6.77 7.62 -8.37
C ARG A 143 8.18 7.91 -8.89
N ALA A 144 8.97 8.67 -8.16
CA ALA A 144 10.36 8.98 -8.53
C ALA A 144 11.28 7.74 -8.51
N LEU A 145 10.87 6.67 -7.84
CA LEU A 145 11.63 5.43 -7.72
C LEU A 145 11.24 4.37 -8.76
N ILE A 146 10.12 4.51 -9.45
CA ILE A 146 9.66 3.50 -10.44
C ILE A 146 10.73 3.16 -11.48
N PRO A 147 11.48 4.12 -12.06
CA PRO A 147 12.55 3.80 -13.01
C PRO A 147 13.71 2.99 -12.40
N GLN A 148 13.78 2.86 -11.09
CA GLN A 148 14.81 2.09 -10.39
C GLN A 148 14.39 0.63 -10.13
N LEU A 149 13.17 0.23 -10.48
CA LEU A 149 12.71 -1.16 -10.38
C LEU A 149 13.58 -2.05 -11.27
N LYS A 150 14.21 -3.05 -10.66
CA LYS A 150 15.08 -4.03 -11.36
C LYS A 150 14.47 -5.42 -11.42
N SER A 151 13.55 -5.71 -10.52
CA SER A 151 12.86 -7.01 -10.47
C SER A 151 11.75 -7.09 -11.52
N PRO A 152 11.40 -8.30 -11.98
CA PRO A 152 10.18 -8.50 -12.75
C PRO A 152 8.96 -7.99 -11.99
N VAL A 153 8.07 -7.29 -12.69
CA VAL A 153 6.83 -6.74 -12.12
C VAL A 153 5.63 -7.39 -12.77
N LEU A 154 4.77 -8.02 -11.97
CA LEU A 154 3.43 -8.42 -12.37
C LEU A 154 2.45 -7.34 -11.93
N TYR A 155 1.86 -6.64 -12.88
CA TYR A 155 0.86 -5.61 -12.64
C TYR A 155 -0.54 -6.14 -12.91
N LEU A 156 -1.39 -6.11 -11.90
CA LEU A 156 -2.78 -6.53 -11.97
C LEU A 156 -3.69 -5.31 -11.76
N ARG A 157 -4.60 -5.08 -12.71
CA ARG A 157 -5.56 -3.99 -12.66
C ARG A 157 -6.99 -4.52 -12.73
N SER A 158 -7.84 -4.07 -11.82
CA SER A 158 -9.29 -4.19 -11.93
C SER A 158 -9.84 -3.01 -12.75
N LEU A 159 -10.59 -3.30 -13.81
CA LEU A 159 -11.23 -2.25 -14.63
C LEU A 159 -12.41 -1.57 -13.91
N GLY A 160 -12.93 -2.19 -12.86
CA GLY A 160 -14.01 -1.65 -12.02
C GLY A 160 -13.53 -1.05 -10.71
N ASP A 161 -12.25 -0.69 -10.58
CA ASP A 161 -11.74 -0.01 -9.39
C ASP A 161 -12.15 1.47 -9.39
N HIS A 162 -12.94 1.89 -8.39
CA HIS A 162 -13.37 3.27 -8.22
C HIS A 162 -12.53 4.02 -7.16
N THR A 163 -11.57 3.33 -6.52
CA THR A 163 -10.76 3.85 -5.42
C THR A 163 -9.42 4.38 -5.89
N VAL A 164 -8.76 3.66 -6.81
CA VAL A 164 -7.48 4.06 -7.37
C VAL A 164 -7.67 4.65 -8.78
N SER A 165 -7.16 5.87 -8.99
CA SER A 165 -7.33 6.56 -10.26
C SER A 165 -6.56 5.90 -11.40
N ASP A 166 -7.09 6.03 -12.61
CA ASP A 166 -6.41 5.64 -13.86
C ASP A 166 -5.06 6.34 -14.05
N SER A 167 -4.90 7.53 -13.47
CA SER A 167 -3.63 8.25 -13.47
C SER A 167 -2.52 7.47 -12.73
N SER A 168 -2.86 6.67 -11.72
CA SER A 168 -1.89 5.81 -11.02
C SER A 168 -1.36 4.71 -11.93
N HIS A 169 -2.21 4.16 -12.80
CA HIS A 169 -1.86 3.09 -13.73
C HIS A 169 -0.84 3.54 -14.79
N LYS A 170 -0.94 4.77 -15.29
CA LYS A 170 -0.08 5.29 -16.36
C LYS A 170 1.42 5.25 -16.00
N TYR A 171 1.77 5.39 -14.73
CA TYR A 171 3.16 5.35 -14.28
C TYR A 171 3.87 4.00 -14.47
N PHE A 172 3.14 2.93 -14.78
CA PHE A 172 3.70 1.60 -15.02
C PHE A 172 3.63 1.17 -16.48
N LEU A 173 3.10 2.01 -17.37
CA LEU A 173 2.97 1.72 -18.81
C LEU A 173 3.98 2.52 -19.65
N GLU A 174 4.59 3.54 -19.08
CA GLU A 174 5.64 4.37 -19.67
C GLU A 174 7.03 3.84 -19.31
#